data_89080d1dc67cb22a26b50c395b5e40a7
#
_entry.id   89080d1dc67cb22a26b50c395b5e40a7
#
_cell.length_a   1.000
_cell.length_b   1.000
_cell.length_c   1.000
_cell.angle_alpha   90.00
_cell.angle_beta   90.00
_cell.angle_gamma   90.00
#
_symmetry.space_group_name_H-M   'P 1'
#
loop_
_entity.id
_entity.type
_entity.pdbx_description
1 polymer ?
#
loop_
_entity_poly.entity_id
_entity_poly.type
_entity_poly.pdbx_seq_one_letter_code
_entity_poly.pdbx_strand_id
1 'polypeptide(L)'
;TIGFARRFAEYKRADLIFTDPDRLERIVNNRWRPVQFIFAGKAHPADEQGKRILQKIYRYSQDPRFGGRIAFVEDYDEQVAHYLVQGVDVWLNTPIPPMEACGTSGMKAGMNGVLNLSVLDGWWVEGYNGWNGWAFESRATASGDNREDAAMIYDLIENEIAPLYYSRTMDDVPHRWVQMMKESMKSIAPQYCALRMLKDYVTRYYPTVCRFAVGSRGQMAGLEGVCPPGPAPEKK
;
A
#
# COMPACT_ATOMS: atom_id res chain seq x y z
N THR A 1 12.02 5.44 7.43
CA THR A 1 10.63 5.85 7.77
C THR A 1 9.64 4.88 7.15
N ILE A 2 8.76 4.32 7.96
CA ILE A 2 7.69 3.41 7.53
C ILE A 2 6.35 4.14 7.68
N GLY A 3 5.61 4.27 6.59
CA GLY A 3 4.31 4.95 6.56
C GLY A 3 3.13 3.98 6.52
N PHE A 4 2.12 4.28 7.32
CA PHE A 4 0.80 3.67 7.23
C PHE A 4 -0.25 4.78 7.15
N ALA A 5 -0.83 4.98 5.97
CA ALA A 5 -1.79 6.07 5.79
C ALA A 5 -3.01 5.61 4.98
N ARG A 6 -4.14 5.46 5.66
CA ARG A 6 -5.40 4.99 5.08
C ARG A 6 -6.55 5.12 6.08
N ARG A 7 -7.77 4.82 5.61
CA ARG A 7 -8.91 4.69 6.50
C ARG A 7 -8.62 3.63 7.58
N PHE A 8 -8.84 3.99 8.85
CA PHE A 8 -8.78 3.04 9.95
C PHE A 8 -10.03 2.16 9.93
N ALA A 9 -9.82 0.86 9.76
CA ALA A 9 -10.84 -0.19 9.83
C ALA A 9 -10.18 -1.45 10.38
N GLU A 10 -10.94 -2.29 11.06
CA GLU A 10 -10.42 -3.46 11.77
C GLU A 10 -9.55 -4.36 10.88
N TYR A 11 -10.06 -4.73 9.70
CA TYR A 11 -9.36 -5.63 8.78
C TYR A 11 -8.03 -5.08 8.24
N LYS A 12 -7.82 -3.76 8.31
CA LYS A 12 -6.56 -3.11 7.88
C LYS A 12 -5.46 -3.21 8.91
N ARG A 13 -5.80 -3.57 10.14
CA ARG A 13 -4.88 -3.87 11.23
C ARG A 13 -3.77 -2.83 11.42
N ALA A 14 -4.15 -1.56 11.44
CA ALA A 14 -3.19 -0.47 11.62
C ALA A 14 -2.37 -0.59 12.91
N ASP A 15 -2.92 -1.28 13.91
CA ASP A 15 -2.30 -1.50 15.21
C ASP A 15 -1.49 -2.82 15.31
N LEU A 16 -1.32 -3.54 14.20
CA LEU A 16 -0.62 -4.83 14.17
C LEU A 16 0.81 -4.75 14.72
N ILE A 17 1.54 -3.69 14.40
CA ILE A 17 2.92 -3.50 14.91
C ILE A 17 2.99 -3.21 16.41
N PHE A 18 1.89 -3.04 17.12
CA PHE A 18 1.84 -2.89 18.57
C PHE A 18 1.46 -4.17 19.30
N THR A 19 1.49 -5.31 18.61
CA THR A 19 1.21 -6.64 19.19
C THR A 19 2.30 -7.04 20.20
N ASP A 20 3.56 -6.68 19.93
CA ASP A 20 4.70 -6.80 20.85
C ASP A 20 5.39 -5.44 21.03
N PRO A 21 4.91 -4.61 21.98
CA PRO A 21 5.46 -3.28 22.19
C PRO A 21 6.92 -3.27 22.63
N ASP A 22 7.38 -4.31 23.32
CA ASP A 22 8.76 -4.39 23.81
C ASP A 22 9.73 -4.69 22.65
N ARG A 23 9.33 -5.53 21.69
CA ARG A 23 10.11 -5.74 20.47
C ARG A 23 10.12 -4.49 19.60
N LEU A 24 8.94 -3.85 19.44
CA LEU A 24 8.83 -2.60 18.69
C LEU A 24 9.73 -1.51 19.27
N GLU A 25 9.77 -1.36 20.61
CA GLU A 25 10.65 -0.40 21.28
C GLU A 25 12.13 -0.63 20.91
N ARG A 26 12.60 -1.88 20.91
CA ARG A 26 13.96 -2.21 20.50
C ARG A 26 14.24 -1.89 19.04
N ILE A 27 13.27 -2.10 18.15
CA ILE A 27 13.39 -1.80 16.72
C ILE A 27 13.53 -0.29 16.52
N VAL A 28 12.59 0.50 17.04
CA VAL A 28 12.56 1.94 16.78
C VAL A 28 13.70 2.68 17.44
N ASN A 29 14.16 2.23 18.63
CA ASN A 29 15.26 2.84 19.37
C ASN A 29 16.63 2.22 19.08
N ASN A 30 16.74 1.39 18.04
CA ASN A 30 18.03 0.82 17.68
C ASN A 30 19.04 1.95 17.38
N ARG A 31 20.17 1.94 18.08
CA ARG A 31 21.18 3.02 17.98
C ARG A 31 21.79 3.15 16.58
N TRP A 32 21.95 2.03 15.89
CA TRP A 32 22.67 1.97 14.62
C TRP A 32 21.75 1.99 13.38
N ARG A 33 20.53 1.52 13.58
CA ARG A 33 19.54 1.37 12.50
C ARG A 33 18.16 1.79 13.01
N PRO A 34 18.01 3.04 13.47
CA PRO A 34 16.72 3.50 14.00
C PRO A 34 15.65 3.47 12.93
N VAL A 35 14.44 3.05 13.33
CA VAL A 35 13.26 3.04 12.48
C VAL A 35 12.21 3.96 13.09
N GLN A 36 11.46 4.66 12.26
CA GLN A 36 10.32 5.45 12.70
C GLN A 36 9.08 5.08 11.91
N PHE A 37 7.93 5.24 12.56
CA PHE A 37 6.63 5.00 11.94
C PHE A 37 5.82 6.29 11.88
N ILE A 38 5.15 6.51 10.75
CA ILE A 38 4.20 7.60 10.57
C ILE A 38 2.84 6.99 10.26
N PHE A 39 1.88 7.27 11.12
CA PHE A 39 0.48 6.91 10.94
C PHE A 39 -0.33 8.13 10.55
N ALA A 40 -1.22 7.97 9.58
CA ALA A 40 -2.18 8.98 9.20
C ALA A 40 -3.49 8.32 8.74
N GLY A 41 -4.61 8.97 8.93
CA GLY A 41 -5.88 8.44 8.47
C GLY A 41 -7.07 8.89 9.30
N LYS A 42 -8.24 8.50 8.84
CA LYS A 42 -9.53 8.79 9.49
C LYS A 42 -10.31 7.48 9.66
N ALA A 43 -11.09 7.39 10.72
CA ALA A 43 -12.12 6.36 10.88
C ALA A 43 -13.44 6.87 10.33
N HIS A 44 -14.27 5.97 9.79
CA HIS A 44 -15.63 6.35 9.42
C HIS A 44 -16.43 6.77 10.69
N PRO A 45 -17.26 7.80 10.64
CA PRO A 45 -18.03 8.26 11.81
C PRO A 45 -18.86 7.20 12.51
N ALA A 46 -19.34 6.18 11.78
CA ALA A 46 -20.10 5.05 12.32
C ALA A 46 -19.23 3.82 12.68
N ASP A 47 -17.91 3.88 12.46
CA ASP A 47 -16.99 2.75 12.73
C ASP A 47 -16.33 2.95 14.10
N GLU A 48 -16.97 2.45 15.14
CA GLU A 48 -16.45 2.55 16.52
C GLU A 48 -15.15 1.75 16.71
N GLN A 49 -14.98 0.63 15.99
CA GLN A 49 -13.76 -0.16 16.07
C GLN A 49 -12.58 0.57 15.42
N GLY A 50 -12.79 1.16 14.25
CA GLY A 50 -11.78 2.00 13.60
C GLY A 50 -11.38 3.20 14.45
N LYS A 51 -12.31 3.84 15.15
CA LYS A 51 -12.02 4.92 16.10
C LYS A 51 -11.16 4.45 17.28
N ARG A 52 -11.46 3.27 17.84
CA ARG A 52 -10.66 2.69 18.94
C ARG A 52 -9.23 2.39 18.50
N ILE A 53 -9.04 1.84 17.29
CA ILE A 53 -7.72 1.61 16.71
C ILE A 53 -6.96 2.93 16.55
N LEU A 54 -7.59 3.96 16.01
CA LEU A 54 -7.01 5.29 15.87
C LEU A 54 -6.56 5.85 17.24
N GLN A 55 -7.44 5.81 18.24
CA GLN A 55 -7.11 6.25 19.61
C GLN A 55 -5.96 5.46 20.23
N LYS A 56 -5.92 4.15 19.98
CA LYS A 56 -4.83 3.28 20.46
C LYS A 56 -3.49 3.72 19.86
N ILE A 57 -3.43 3.95 18.54
CA ILE A 57 -2.21 4.38 17.85
C ILE A 57 -1.80 5.78 18.32
N TYR A 58 -2.74 6.70 18.48
CA TYR A 58 -2.45 8.02 19.03
C TYR A 58 -1.81 7.93 20.42
N ARG A 59 -2.31 7.06 21.31
CA ARG A 59 -1.71 6.84 22.64
C ARG A 59 -0.27 6.33 22.53
N TYR A 60 0.02 5.40 21.59
CA TYR A 60 1.38 4.94 21.36
C TYR A 60 2.29 6.02 20.82
N SER A 61 1.80 6.96 20.03
CA SER A 61 2.60 8.09 19.56
C SER A 61 3.01 9.05 20.69
N GLN A 62 2.27 9.05 21.80
CA GLN A 62 2.58 9.83 23.00
C GLN A 62 3.39 9.07 24.05
N ASP A 63 3.61 7.78 23.85
CA ASP A 63 4.34 6.94 24.81
C ASP A 63 5.85 7.22 24.74
N PRO A 64 6.48 7.71 25.85
CA PRO A 64 7.89 8.06 25.87
C PRO A 64 8.83 6.88 25.59
N ARG A 65 8.38 5.63 25.73
CA ARG A 65 9.18 4.43 25.41
C ARG A 65 9.66 4.44 23.96
N PHE A 66 8.89 5.00 23.06
CA PHE A 66 9.22 5.03 21.63
C PHE A 66 10.08 6.24 21.22
N GLY A 67 10.46 7.10 22.15
CA GLY A 67 11.40 8.20 21.90
C GLY A 67 10.96 9.17 20.80
N GLY A 68 9.65 9.36 20.57
CA GLY A 68 9.11 10.19 19.49
C GLY A 68 9.23 9.56 18.09
N ARG A 69 9.55 8.26 17.99
CA ARG A 69 9.72 7.57 16.70
C ARG A 69 8.43 6.97 16.15
N ILE A 70 7.32 7.14 16.85
CA ILE A 70 5.99 6.84 16.36
C ILE A 70 5.23 8.15 16.29
N ALA A 71 4.92 8.58 15.08
CA ALA A 71 4.19 9.82 14.83
C ALA A 71 2.78 9.52 14.34
N PHE A 72 1.81 10.30 14.80
CA PHE A 72 0.46 10.33 14.27
C PHE A 72 0.21 11.69 13.63
N VAL A 73 -0.15 11.70 12.34
CA VAL A 73 -0.45 12.92 11.59
C VAL A 73 -1.97 13.12 11.62
N GLU A 74 -2.38 14.21 12.24
CA GLU A 74 -3.78 14.63 12.32
C GLU A 74 -4.27 15.23 11.00
N ASP A 75 -5.56 15.42 10.88
CA ASP A 75 -6.23 16.06 9.73
C ASP A 75 -5.88 15.45 8.36
N TYR A 76 -5.73 14.12 8.33
CA TYR A 76 -5.42 13.39 7.11
C TYR A 76 -6.37 13.76 5.97
N ASP A 77 -5.80 14.26 4.88
CA ASP A 77 -6.46 14.65 3.65
C ASP A 77 -5.67 14.18 2.41
N GLU A 78 -6.07 14.60 1.23
CA GLU A 78 -5.40 14.24 -0.03
C GLU A 78 -3.99 14.82 -0.11
N GLN A 79 -3.75 16.00 0.46
CA GLN A 79 -2.44 16.64 0.46
C GLN A 79 -1.46 15.89 1.37
N VAL A 80 -1.86 15.54 2.57
CA VAL A 80 -1.06 14.69 3.47
C VAL A 80 -0.80 13.33 2.84
N ALA A 81 -1.81 12.71 2.21
CA ALA A 81 -1.64 11.46 1.48
C ALA A 81 -0.60 11.58 0.37
N HIS A 82 -0.63 12.66 -0.40
CA HIS A 82 0.31 12.95 -1.48
C HIS A 82 1.76 13.01 -0.98
N TYR A 83 2.00 13.75 0.12
CA TYR A 83 3.33 13.83 0.70
C TYR A 83 3.81 12.50 1.28
N LEU A 84 2.94 11.73 1.92
CA LEU A 84 3.33 10.46 2.52
C LEU A 84 3.71 9.40 1.49
N VAL A 85 2.97 9.28 0.38
CA VAL A 85 3.32 8.31 -0.68
C VAL A 85 4.60 8.66 -1.44
N GLN A 86 5.16 9.85 -1.23
CA GLN A 86 6.42 10.30 -1.81
C GLN A 86 7.55 10.39 -0.78
N GLY A 87 7.22 10.61 0.49
CA GLY A 87 8.17 11.03 1.51
C GLY A 87 8.60 9.95 2.48
N VAL A 88 7.87 8.83 2.58
CA VAL A 88 8.32 7.70 3.40
C VAL A 88 9.20 6.75 2.60
N ASP A 89 9.99 5.92 3.27
CA ASP A 89 10.86 4.95 2.62
C ASP A 89 10.13 3.63 2.34
N VAL A 90 9.24 3.24 3.25
CA VAL A 90 8.47 2.00 3.18
C VAL A 90 7.00 2.28 3.40
N TRP A 91 6.14 1.65 2.60
CA TRP A 91 4.68 1.70 2.72
C TRP A 91 4.15 0.41 3.32
N LEU A 92 3.62 0.50 4.54
CA LEU A 92 3.10 -0.65 5.27
C LEU A 92 1.62 -0.91 4.91
N ASN A 93 1.31 -2.16 4.59
CA ASN A 93 -0.05 -2.59 4.25
C ASN A 93 -0.34 -3.97 4.83
N THR A 94 -1.22 -4.04 5.82
CA THR A 94 -1.43 -5.20 6.69
C THR A 94 -2.87 -5.72 6.71
N PRO A 95 -3.57 -5.82 5.57
CA PRO A 95 -4.95 -6.28 5.58
C PRO A 95 -5.06 -7.75 6.03
N ILE A 96 -6.26 -8.14 6.47
CA ILE A 96 -6.63 -9.55 6.63
C ILE A 96 -7.08 -10.09 5.27
N PRO A 97 -6.40 -11.08 4.67
CA PRO A 97 -6.84 -11.66 3.40
C PRO A 97 -8.20 -12.39 3.53
N PRO A 98 -9.05 -12.35 2.53
CA PRO A 98 -8.95 -11.63 1.25
C PRO A 98 -9.72 -10.29 1.26
N MET A 99 -9.66 -9.53 2.33
CA MET A 99 -10.52 -8.36 2.54
C MET A 99 -10.07 -7.09 1.81
N GLU A 100 -8.82 -7.02 1.35
CA GLU A 100 -8.32 -5.88 0.56
C GLU A 100 -8.57 -6.14 -0.93
N ALA A 101 -9.63 -5.58 -1.47
CA ALA A 101 -10.00 -5.81 -2.87
C ALA A 101 -8.96 -5.29 -3.89
N CYS A 102 -8.22 -4.24 -3.55
CA CYS A 102 -7.20 -3.67 -4.42
C CYS A 102 -6.02 -3.08 -3.64
N GLY A 103 -6.20 -1.95 -2.94
CA GLY A 103 -5.11 -1.29 -2.19
C GLY A 103 -4.29 -0.29 -3.01
N THR A 104 -4.95 0.66 -3.68
CA THR A 104 -4.32 1.63 -4.61
C THR A 104 -3.24 2.52 -3.99
N SER A 105 -3.20 2.68 -2.65
CA SER A 105 -2.17 3.47 -1.98
C SER A 105 -0.77 2.89 -2.17
N GLY A 106 -0.63 1.57 -2.12
CA GLY A 106 0.63 0.88 -2.39
C GLY A 106 1.11 1.06 -3.84
N MET A 107 0.19 1.10 -4.81
CA MET A 107 0.52 1.42 -6.21
C MET A 107 1.11 2.83 -6.32
N LYS A 108 0.47 3.82 -5.67
CA LYS A 108 0.94 5.21 -5.66
C LYS A 108 2.32 5.32 -5.02
N ALA A 109 2.51 4.68 -3.87
CA ALA A 109 3.80 4.63 -3.18
C ALA A 109 4.90 4.03 -4.08
N GLY A 110 4.65 2.85 -4.65
CA GLY A 110 5.62 2.18 -5.52
C GLY A 110 5.98 2.95 -6.79
N MET A 111 5.04 3.67 -7.39
CA MET A 111 5.31 4.57 -8.52
C MET A 111 6.21 5.75 -8.15
N ASN A 112 6.25 6.15 -6.88
CA ASN A 112 7.13 7.19 -6.35
C ASN A 112 8.45 6.64 -5.78
N GLY A 113 8.71 5.34 -5.92
CA GLY A 113 9.93 4.71 -5.42
C GLY A 113 9.88 4.30 -3.94
N VAL A 114 8.77 4.51 -3.26
CA VAL A 114 8.53 4.01 -1.90
C VAL A 114 8.30 2.51 -1.97
N LEU A 115 9.03 1.74 -1.16
CA LEU A 115 8.97 0.28 -1.21
C LEU A 115 7.78 -0.26 -0.41
N ASN A 116 7.04 -1.20 -0.97
CA ASN A 116 5.92 -1.82 -0.27
C ASN A 116 6.41 -2.91 0.69
N LEU A 117 5.90 -2.89 1.92
CA LEU A 117 5.90 -3.99 2.86
C LEU A 117 4.44 -4.38 3.10
N SER A 118 4.00 -5.46 2.48
CA SER A 118 2.57 -5.78 2.44
C SER A 118 2.29 -7.27 2.58
N VAL A 119 1.15 -7.57 3.19
CA VAL A 119 0.51 -8.88 3.04
C VAL A 119 0.24 -9.12 1.55
N LEU A 120 0.34 -10.38 1.11
CA LEU A 120 -0.07 -10.83 -0.22
C LEU A 120 -1.60 -10.84 -0.30
N ASP A 121 -2.17 -9.67 -0.53
CA ASP A 121 -3.60 -9.44 -0.74
C ASP A 121 -3.82 -8.28 -1.72
N GLY A 122 -4.98 -8.23 -2.34
CA GLY A 122 -5.32 -7.23 -3.34
C GLY A 122 -4.31 -7.18 -4.50
N TRP A 123 -3.91 -5.98 -4.90
CA TRP A 123 -3.01 -5.79 -6.04
C TRP A 123 -1.60 -6.38 -5.85
N TRP A 124 -1.16 -6.54 -4.58
CA TRP A 124 0.21 -6.99 -4.30
C TRP A 124 0.43 -8.46 -4.66
N VAL A 125 -0.63 -9.26 -4.71
CA VAL A 125 -0.60 -10.65 -5.25
C VAL A 125 -0.09 -10.67 -6.70
N GLU A 126 -0.49 -9.66 -7.49
CA GLU A 126 -0.08 -9.53 -8.90
C GLU A 126 1.18 -8.67 -9.07
N GLY A 127 1.35 -7.67 -8.18
CA GLY A 127 2.39 -6.65 -8.31
C GLY A 127 3.74 -7.03 -7.72
N TYR A 128 3.79 -7.94 -6.78
CA TYR A 128 5.03 -8.38 -6.15
C TYR A 128 5.83 -9.30 -7.08
N ASN A 129 7.11 -8.96 -7.28
CA ASN A 129 8.00 -9.74 -8.16
C ASN A 129 9.28 -10.25 -7.45
N GLY A 130 9.37 -10.13 -6.14
CA GLY A 130 10.52 -10.53 -5.34
C GLY A 130 11.65 -9.48 -5.25
N TRP A 131 11.60 -8.41 -6.07
CA TRP A 131 12.67 -7.41 -6.16
C TRP A 131 12.18 -5.97 -5.96
N ASN A 132 10.87 -5.75 -5.85
CA ASN A 132 10.25 -4.44 -5.81
C ASN A 132 9.63 -4.06 -4.46
N GLY A 133 9.96 -4.80 -3.40
CA GLY A 133 9.47 -4.61 -2.05
C GLY A 133 9.49 -5.92 -1.26
N TRP A 134 8.69 -5.99 -0.20
CA TRP A 134 8.56 -7.18 0.65
C TRP A 134 7.11 -7.64 0.72
N ALA A 135 6.94 -8.95 0.75
CA ALA A 135 5.65 -9.59 0.89
C ALA A 135 5.69 -10.68 1.96
N PHE A 136 4.60 -10.88 2.64
CA PHE A 136 4.40 -12.02 3.53
C PHE A 136 2.97 -12.55 3.43
N GLU A 137 2.82 -13.86 3.64
CA GLU A 137 1.52 -14.51 3.71
C GLU A 137 0.98 -14.36 5.13
N SER A 138 -0.17 -13.71 5.25
CA SER A 138 -0.83 -13.58 6.54
C SER A 138 -1.37 -14.94 7.00
N ARG A 139 -1.15 -15.25 8.27
CA ARG A 139 -1.73 -16.41 8.96
C ARG A 139 -2.89 -16.02 9.86
N ALA A 140 -3.24 -14.74 9.87
CA ALA A 140 -4.38 -14.27 10.64
C ALA A 140 -5.66 -14.93 10.16
N THR A 141 -6.37 -15.54 11.09
CA THR A 141 -7.70 -16.06 10.88
C THR A 141 -8.74 -15.06 11.40
N ALA A 142 -9.99 -15.25 11.08
CA ALA A 142 -11.10 -14.47 11.63
C ALA A 142 -11.15 -14.50 13.19
N SER A 143 -10.41 -15.41 13.84
CA SER A 143 -10.26 -15.51 15.29
C SER A 143 -9.29 -14.47 15.89
N GLY A 144 -8.58 -13.71 15.08
CA GLY A 144 -7.88 -12.50 15.53
C GLY A 144 -6.50 -12.70 16.16
N ASP A 145 -5.85 -13.85 16.03
CA ASP A 145 -4.46 -13.97 16.47
C ASP A 145 -3.52 -13.32 15.45
N ASN A 146 -2.97 -12.18 15.83
CA ASN A 146 -2.10 -11.36 15.01
C ASN A 146 -0.60 -11.55 15.31
N ARG A 147 -0.24 -12.42 16.24
CA ARG A 147 1.15 -12.53 16.75
C ARG A 147 2.14 -13.02 15.70
N GLU A 148 1.74 -14.01 14.90
CA GLU A 148 2.61 -14.52 13.84
C GLU A 148 2.86 -13.48 12.73
N ASP A 149 1.81 -12.79 12.30
CA ASP A 149 1.93 -11.73 11.30
C ASP A 149 2.78 -10.56 11.80
N ALA A 150 2.60 -10.14 13.06
CA ALA A 150 3.43 -9.12 13.68
C ALA A 150 4.90 -9.55 13.76
N ALA A 151 5.16 -10.81 14.15
CA ALA A 151 6.51 -11.35 14.20
C ALA A 151 7.18 -11.33 12.82
N MET A 152 6.47 -11.72 11.75
CA MET A 152 7.00 -11.65 10.38
C MET A 152 7.36 -10.22 9.96
N ILE A 153 6.53 -9.22 10.31
CA ILE A 153 6.84 -7.82 10.04
C ILE A 153 8.11 -7.38 10.78
N TYR A 154 8.24 -7.72 12.05
CA TYR A 154 9.42 -7.38 12.82
C TYR A 154 10.67 -8.07 12.25
N ASP A 155 10.58 -9.36 11.90
CA ASP A 155 11.68 -10.10 11.30
C ASP A 155 12.15 -9.45 9.99
N LEU A 156 11.22 -9.05 9.12
CA LEU A 156 11.53 -8.33 7.88
C LEU A 156 12.20 -6.98 8.15
N ILE A 157 11.72 -6.23 9.14
CA ILE A 157 12.30 -4.93 9.48
C ILE A 157 13.72 -5.08 10.05
N GLU A 158 13.92 -6.02 10.99
CA GLU A 158 15.19 -6.22 11.68
C GLU A 158 16.27 -6.84 10.78
N ASN A 159 15.89 -7.81 9.95
CA ASN A 159 16.85 -8.66 9.23
C ASN A 159 17.03 -8.26 7.76
N GLU A 160 16.08 -7.55 7.15
CA GLU A 160 16.14 -7.19 5.73
C GLU A 160 16.04 -5.68 5.51
N ILE A 161 14.95 -5.03 5.93
CA ILE A 161 14.64 -3.66 5.59
C ILE A 161 15.66 -2.68 6.18
N ALA A 162 15.82 -2.68 7.50
CA ALA A 162 16.76 -1.78 8.15
C ALA A 162 18.21 -2.08 7.75
N PRO A 163 18.70 -3.34 7.72
CA PRO A 163 20.02 -3.63 7.19
C PRO A 163 20.25 -3.12 5.77
N LEU A 164 19.28 -3.31 4.87
CA LEU A 164 19.41 -2.88 3.48
C LEU A 164 19.45 -1.35 3.36
N TYR A 165 18.59 -0.63 4.11
CA TYR A 165 18.52 0.83 4.11
C TYR A 165 19.82 1.47 4.60
N TYR A 166 20.41 0.90 5.67
CA TYR A 166 21.63 1.42 6.29
C TYR A 166 22.93 0.87 5.67
N SER A 167 22.84 -0.05 4.71
CA SER A 167 23.99 -0.57 3.97
C SER A 167 24.43 0.44 2.91
N ARG A 168 25.36 1.31 3.29
CA ARG A 168 25.88 2.38 2.43
C ARG A 168 27.30 2.08 1.98
N THR A 169 27.65 2.49 0.77
CA THR A 169 28.99 2.44 0.22
C THR A 169 29.79 3.70 0.57
N MET A 170 31.04 3.80 0.09
CA MET A 170 31.92 4.93 0.40
C MET A 170 31.37 6.30 -0.05
N ASP A 171 30.45 6.32 -1.02
CA ASP A 171 29.76 7.50 -1.51
C ASP A 171 28.48 7.85 -0.71
N ASP A 172 28.28 7.18 0.44
CA ASP A 172 27.11 7.31 1.32
C ASP A 172 25.76 7.00 0.65
N VAL A 173 25.77 6.24 -0.46
CA VAL A 173 24.57 5.82 -1.19
C VAL A 173 24.20 4.38 -0.87
N PRO A 174 22.95 4.08 -0.49
CA PRO A 174 22.46 2.72 -0.31
C PRO A 174 22.09 2.09 -1.67
N HIS A 175 23.08 1.74 -2.49
CA HIS A 175 22.89 1.34 -3.89
C HIS A 175 21.88 0.19 -4.07
N ARG A 176 21.87 -0.81 -3.19
CA ARG A 176 20.92 -1.93 -3.26
C ARG A 176 19.49 -1.47 -2.96
N TRP A 177 19.32 -0.51 -2.05
CA TRP A 177 18.03 0.13 -1.78
C TRP A 177 17.54 0.89 -3.01
N VAL A 178 18.40 1.73 -3.58
CA VAL A 178 18.10 2.50 -4.81
C VAL A 178 17.77 1.58 -5.98
N GLN A 179 18.45 0.43 -6.10
CA GLN A 179 18.12 -0.55 -7.13
C GLN A 179 16.70 -1.11 -6.94
N MET A 180 16.30 -1.43 -5.71
CA MET A 180 14.94 -1.89 -5.40
C MET A 180 13.90 -0.80 -5.67
N MET A 181 14.19 0.47 -5.35
CA MET A 181 13.33 1.61 -5.69
C MET A 181 13.12 1.72 -7.22
N LYS A 182 14.18 1.59 -8.01
CA LYS A 182 14.12 1.61 -9.47
C LYS A 182 13.30 0.44 -10.01
N GLU A 183 13.45 -0.75 -9.43
CA GLU A 183 12.65 -1.92 -9.83
C GLU A 183 11.18 -1.74 -9.45
N SER A 184 10.88 -1.16 -8.29
CA SER A 184 9.52 -0.81 -7.88
C SER A 184 8.86 0.12 -8.90
N MET A 185 9.50 1.25 -9.22
CA MET A 185 8.97 2.19 -10.22
C MET A 185 8.80 1.54 -11.59
N LYS A 186 9.81 0.80 -12.06
CA LYS A 186 9.82 0.17 -13.39
C LYS A 186 8.73 -0.90 -13.54
N SER A 187 8.48 -1.71 -12.52
CA SER A 187 7.47 -2.78 -12.56
C SER A 187 6.06 -2.26 -12.32
N ILE A 188 5.90 -1.23 -11.47
CA ILE A 188 4.58 -0.78 -11.03
C ILE A 188 4.01 0.31 -11.94
N ALA A 189 4.78 1.32 -12.31
CA ALA A 189 4.25 2.49 -13.01
C ALA A 189 3.59 2.15 -14.36
N PRO A 190 4.17 1.32 -15.23
CA PRO A 190 3.52 0.99 -16.51
C PRO A 190 2.26 0.17 -16.33
N GLN A 191 2.22 -0.71 -15.33
CA GLN A 191 1.17 -1.73 -15.20
C GLN A 191 -0.02 -1.26 -14.34
N TYR A 192 0.24 -0.44 -13.32
CA TYR A 192 -0.77 -0.07 -12.33
C TYR A 192 -1.17 1.42 -12.38
N CYS A 193 -0.78 2.16 -13.43
CA CYS A 193 -1.19 3.54 -13.59
C CYS A 193 -2.62 3.66 -14.14
N ALA A 194 -3.29 4.76 -13.80
CA ALA A 194 -4.64 5.05 -14.26
C ALA A 194 -4.74 5.16 -15.79
N LEU A 195 -3.68 5.62 -16.46
CA LEU A 195 -3.65 5.72 -17.91
C LEU A 195 -3.78 4.34 -18.59
N ARG A 196 -3.03 3.34 -18.12
CA ARG A 196 -3.12 1.98 -18.63
C ARG A 196 -4.52 1.40 -18.35
N MET A 197 -5.03 1.56 -17.14
CA MET A 197 -6.39 1.12 -16.77
C MET A 197 -7.44 1.72 -17.70
N LEU A 198 -7.40 3.03 -17.92
CA LEU A 198 -8.34 3.72 -18.80
C LEU A 198 -8.24 3.22 -20.26
N LYS A 199 -6.99 3.04 -20.74
CA LYS A 199 -6.73 2.49 -22.08
C LYS A 199 -7.36 1.10 -22.22
N ASP A 200 -7.19 0.22 -21.26
CA ASP A 200 -7.79 -1.11 -21.28
C ASP A 200 -9.32 -1.06 -21.28
N TYR A 201 -9.93 -0.18 -20.48
CA TYR A 201 -11.38 0.00 -20.48
C TYR A 201 -11.89 0.48 -21.84
N VAL A 202 -11.25 1.49 -22.41
CA VAL A 202 -11.67 2.04 -23.70
C VAL A 202 -11.45 1.06 -24.85
N THR A 203 -10.40 0.25 -24.83
CA THR A 203 -10.08 -0.64 -25.95
C THR A 203 -10.69 -2.03 -25.86
N ARG A 204 -10.86 -2.56 -24.63
CA ARG A 204 -11.28 -3.95 -24.43
C ARG A 204 -12.71 -4.10 -23.97
N TYR A 205 -13.21 -3.20 -23.10
CA TYR A 205 -14.49 -3.36 -22.42
C TYR A 205 -15.59 -2.50 -23.04
N TYR A 206 -15.39 -1.20 -23.18
CA TYR A 206 -16.44 -0.31 -23.70
C TYR A 206 -16.90 -0.65 -25.11
N PRO A 207 -16.04 -0.97 -26.08
CA PRO A 207 -16.50 -1.36 -27.40
C PRO A 207 -17.39 -2.62 -27.40
N THR A 208 -17.09 -3.56 -26.50
CA THR A 208 -17.90 -4.79 -26.35
C THR A 208 -19.28 -4.45 -25.80
N VAL A 209 -19.35 -3.67 -24.73
CA VAL A 209 -20.62 -3.24 -24.13
C VAL A 209 -21.45 -2.43 -25.12
N CYS A 210 -20.83 -1.49 -25.86
CA CYS A 210 -21.52 -0.71 -26.88
C CYS A 210 -22.10 -1.59 -28.01
N ARG A 211 -21.37 -2.61 -28.47
CA ARG A 211 -21.88 -3.55 -29.50
C ARG A 211 -23.07 -4.35 -28.98
N PHE A 212 -23.05 -4.82 -27.76
CA PHE A 212 -24.20 -5.50 -27.15
C PHE A 212 -25.39 -4.57 -26.97
N ALA A 213 -25.16 -3.33 -26.55
CA ALA A 213 -26.21 -2.34 -26.38
C ALA A 213 -26.89 -1.95 -27.74
N VAL A 214 -26.13 -1.88 -28.83
CA VAL A 214 -26.63 -1.63 -30.18
C VAL A 214 -27.35 -2.87 -30.72
N GLY A 215 -26.81 -4.06 -30.53
CA GLY A 215 -27.40 -5.33 -30.96
C GLY A 215 -28.74 -5.65 -30.27
N SER A 216 -28.87 -5.29 -29.00
CA SER A 216 -30.13 -5.44 -28.23
C SER A 216 -31.15 -4.32 -28.53
N ARG A 217 -30.75 -3.23 -29.18
CA ARG A 217 -31.58 -2.09 -29.55
C ARG A 217 -32.09 -2.11 -31.00
N GLY A 218 -32.11 -3.26 -31.66
CA GLY A 218 -32.89 -3.42 -32.88
C GLY A 218 -34.38 -3.05 -32.70
N GLN A 219 -34.79 -2.58 -31.52
CA GLN A 219 -36.12 -2.07 -31.18
C GLN A 219 -36.18 -0.69 -30.52
N MET A 220 -35.04 0.04 -30.32
CA MET A 220 -35.07 1.41 -29.80
C MET A 220 -34.18 2.33 -30.61
N ALA A 221 -34.77 3.11 -31.47
CA ALA A 221 -34.15 4.25 -32.16
C ALA A 221 -33.76 5.35 -31.13
N GLY A 222 -32.54 5.88 -31.22
CA GLY A 222 -32.21 7.17 -30.62
C GLY A 222 -30.98 7.30 -29.70
N LEU A 223 -29.86 6.69 -30.04
CA LEU A 223 -28.56 7.06 -29.43
C LEU A 223 -27.44 6.99 -30.50
N GLU A 224 -27.60 7.73 -31.59
CA GLU A 224 -26.48 8.04 -32.48
C GLU A 224 -25.59 9.07 -31.80
N GLY A 225 -24.34 8.70 -31.47
CA GLY A 225 -23.33 9.64 -30.99
C GLY A 225 -22.51 9.24 -29.75
N VAL A 226 -22.73 8.09 -29.11
CA VAL A 226 -22.09 7.76 -27.83
C VAL A 226 -20.87 6.83 -27.93
N CYS A 227 -20.63 6.17 -29.05
CA CYS A 227 -19.45 5.31 -29.22
C CYS A 227 -18.50 5.85 -30.29
N PRO A 228 -17.23 6.11 -29.96
CA PRO A 228 -16.21 6.38 -30.96
C PRO A 228 -16.00 5.14 -31.85
N PRO A 229 -15.63 5.29 -33.13
CA PRO A 229 -15.30 4.17 -33.99
C PRO A 229 -14.12 3.41 -33.43
N GLY A 230 -14.25 2.10 -33.29
CA GLY A 230 -13.17 1.23 -32.85
C GLY A 230 -11.97 1.28 -33.83
N PRO A 231 -10.75 0.96 -33.40
CA PRO A 231 -9.58 0.90 -34.26
C PRO A 231 -9.83 -0.09 -35.42
N ALA A 232 -9.43 0.30 -36.63
CA ALA A 232 -9.52 -0.56 -37.80
C ALA A 232 -8.72 -1.86 -37.57
N PRO A 233 -9.19 -3.02 -38.05
CA PRO A 233 -8.47 -4.27 -37.91
C PRO A 233 -7.12 -4.15 -38.62
N GLU A 234 -6.03 -4.45 -37.91
CA GLU A 234 -4.71 -4.60 -38.49
C GLU A 234 -4.76 -5.70 -39.57
N LYS A 235 -4.46 -5.32 -40.79
CA LYS A 235 -4.29 -6.28 -41.89
C LYS A 235 -3.06 -7.14 -41.56
N LYS A 236 -3.28 -8.45 -41.48
CA LYS A 236 -2.19 -9.44 -41.41
C LYS A 236 -1.39 -9.42 -42.72
#